data_bd5f0a64b1203437f5919af6bd272fc8
#
_entry.id   bd5f0a64b1203437f5919af6bd272fc8
#
_cell.length_a   1.000
_cell.length_b   1.000
_cell.length_c   1.000
_cell.angle_alpha   90.00
_cell.angle_beta   90.00
_cell.angle_gamma   90.00
#
_symmetry.space_group_name_H-M   'P 1'
#
loop_
_entity.id
_entity.type
_entity.pdbx_description
1 polymer ?
#
loop_
_entity_poly.entity_id
_entity_poly.type
_entity_poly.pdbx_seq_one_letter_code
_entity_poly.pdbx_strand_id
1 'polypeptide(L)'
;MRTLLVSLLVSIGVVAFFSSPVSLLHASRLPQERNQRGAGGEPKGGFVEERGGFDISGPYEVDPNWPKKTWPAPGYIWGSQGGVFPESADRVFLVSRGEIELPKDLKLGPNFPGNWGALNRGGATGEVPVFRNTILVVDRQGNLIESWKQWDYLFEGGRGPHQVYVQPYDPERHVWIVDDMNHVIHKFTNDGKTKVFTLGEAGVFGPNDDLQHFNRPTMIDWLPDGTFFVSDGYANSRVVKFNKDGKPLLWWGSMQPGKGDGEFTVPHGIAVGDDRRVYVSDRFNRRIQVFDENGVFLDKWPSGYCHSLSMSRDQHLWCYDGDHEQFVKFDLRGHIETIFGRYGTYPGATWGVHQISADPEGNLYAAEVFGGRTQKFVPKPNANPHDLFFGRELAPKTPVTRISTVRLASPTVVVTAKPNPNTPMPNFAGTWNFDRSKSQMAASGGLGNGVAEPPVAMTITQNANQISIAMKYESNSAQGSGGNAGGDGRPTTAVFTLDGTMNQVPDAADPRPAYNYKRLANWDGARLVLRTIHGLNNVREVWVLEANVLKSQRAAQTPGGADSATRDLVYNKGP
;
A
#
# COMPACT_ATOMS: atom_id res chain seq x y z
N MET A 1 -47.33 -18.98 -62.60
CA MET A 1 -47.58 -17.63 -63.11
C MET A 1 -46.91 -16.62 -62.22
N ARG A 2 -46.01 -15.86 -62.85
CA ARG A 2 -45.36 -14.62 -62.40
C ARG A 2 -44.59 -14.60 -61.07
N THR A 3 -43.33 -14.77 -61.25
CA THR A 3 -42.16 -14.38 -60.52
C THR A 3 -42.14 -12.88 -60.18
N LEU A 4 -41.78 -12.53 -58.94
CA LEU A 4 -41.29 -11.21 -58.61
C LEU A 4 -39.99 -11.36 -57.83
N LEU A 5 -38.91 -11.01 -58.48
CA LEU A 5 -37.59 -10.76 -57.92
C LEU A 5 -37.64 -9.44 -57.13
N VAL A 6 -37.17 -9.46 -55.89
CA VAL A 6 -36.81 -8.28 -55.15
C VAL A 6 -35.28 -8.29 -54.96
N SER A 7 -34.62 -7.37 -55.63
CA SER A 7 -33.19 -7.16 -55.52
C SER A 7 -32.84 -6.43 -54.20
N LEU A 8 -32.03 -7.05 -53.37
CA LEU A 8 -31.48 -6.42 -52.17
C LEU A 8 -30.15 -5.75 -52.55
N LEU A 9 -30.13 -4.43 -52.62
CA LEU A 9 -28.94 -3.62 -52.74
C LEU A 9 -28.25 -3.51 -51.36
N VAL A 10 -27.09 -4.15 -51.23
CA VAL A 10 -26.20 -3.97 -50.08
C VAL A 10 -25.32 -2.75 -50.38
N SER A 11 -25.59 -1.64 -49.70
CA SER A 11 -24.72 -0.47 -49.70
C SER A 11 -23.57 -0.70 -48.73
N ILE A 12 -22.37 -0.93 -49.24
CA ILE A 12 -21.14 -0.93 -48.47
C ILE A 12 -20.75 0.53 -48.23
N GLY A 13 -21.03 1.03 -47.03
CA GLY A 13 -20.53 2.32 -46.56
C GLY A 13 -19.06 2.21 -46.16
N VAL A 14 -18.18 2.71 -47.00
CA VAL A 14 -16.78 2.92 -46.64
C VAL A 14 -16.72 4.09 -45.67
N VAL A 15 -16.49 3.82 -44.38
CA VAL A 15 -16.16 4.85 -43.40
C VAL A 15 -14.69 5.19 -43.58
N ALA A 16 -14.42 6.29 -44.29
CA ALA A 16 -13.09 6.88 -44.36
C ALA A 16 -12.80 7.57 -43.02
N PHE A 17 -11.88 7.02 -42.25
CA PHE A 17 -11.26 7.71 -41.13
C PHE A 17 -10.40 8.83 -41.68
N PHE A 18 -10.92 10.04 -41.63
CA PHE A 18 -10.09 11.22 -41.76
C PHE A 18 -9.32 11.40 -40.46
N SER A 19 -8.08 10.93 -40.43
CA SER A 19 -7.08 11.39 -39.51
C SER A 19 -6.75 12.83 -39.83
N SER A 20 -7.42 13.76 -39.17
CA SER A 20 -6.99 15.15 -39.17
C SER A 20 -5.67 15.23 -38.45
N PRO A 21 -4.61 15.76 -39.05
CA PRO A 21 -3.42 16.07 -38.29
C PRO A 21 -3.81 17.17 -37.30
N VAL A 22 -3.77 16.84 -35.99
CA VAL A 22 -3.83 17.85 -34.93
C VAL A 22 -2.63 18.75 -35.18
N SER A 23 -2.92 19.90 -35.76
CA SER A 23 -1.89 20.84 -36.15
C SER A 23 -1.18 21.34 -34.88
N LEU A 24 0.12 21.11 -34.84
CA LEU A 24 1.08 21.73 -33.93
C LEU A 24 1.05 23.28 -33.91
N LEU A 25 0.10 23.89 -34.62
CA LEU A 25 -0.06 25.33 -34.74
C LEU A 25 -0.82 26.01 -33.60
N HIS A 26 -1.40 25.24 -32.64
CA HIS A 26 -2.06 25.87 -31.49
C HIS A 26 -1.12 26.09 -30.30
N ALA A 27 0.04 25.43 -30.25
CA ALA A 27 1.02 25.64 -29.21
C ALA A 27 1.88 26.90 -29.37
N SER A 28 1.93 27.49 -30.56
CA SER A 28 2.78 28.66 -30.84
C SER A 28 2.10 30.02 -30.63
N ARG A 29 0.80 30.06 -30.31
CA ARG A 29 0.09 31.33 -30.09
C ARG A 29 -0.07 31.72 -28.60
N LEU A 30 0.24 30.85 -27.68
CA LEU A 30 0.11 31.17 -26.27
C LEU A 30 1.23 32.02 -25.65
N PRO A 31 2.45 32.12 -26.20
CA PRO A 31 3.48 32.99 -25.60
C PRO A 31 3.37 34.48 -25.95
N GLN A 32 2.64 34.88 -27.01
CA GLN A 32 2.66 36.28 -27.45
C GLN A 32 1.73 37.23 -26.67
N GLU A 33 0.71 36.70 -26.01
CA GLU A 33 -0.15 37.56 -25.17
C GLU A 33 0.45 37.89 -23.78
N ARG A 34 1.51 37.20 -23.38
CA ARG A 34 2.18 37.43 -22.10
C ARG A 34 3.13 38.61 -22.08
N ASN A 35 3.60 39.11 -23.22
CA ASN A 35 4.63 40.16 -23.30
C ASN A 35 4.09 41.60 -23.39
N GLN A 36 2.78 41.81 -23.29
CA GLN A 36 2.20 43.16 -23.34
C GLN A 36 1.72 43.72 -22.01
N ARG A 37 1.93 43.01 -20.91
CA ARG A 37 1.69 43.60 -19.59
C ARG A 37 2.98 44.21 -19.09
N GLY A 38 2.94 45.53 -18.94
CA GLY A 38 4.08 46.34 -18.58
C GLY A 38 4.84 45.89 -17.36
N ALA A 39 6.10 46.23 -17.28
CA ALA A 39 6.98 46.03 -16.14
C ALA A 39 6.36 46.66 -14.89
N GLY A 40 5.79 45.84 -14.05
CA GLY A 40 5.22 46.31 -12.77
C GLY A 40 4.25 45.33 -12.15
N GLY A 41 4.77 44.38 -11.43
CA GLY A 41 4.02 43.54 -10.53
C GLY A 41 3.83 42.11 -11.03
N GLU A 42 4.32 41.17 -10.24
CA GLU A 42 3.88 39.80 -10.35
C GLU A 42 2.36 39.73 -10.23
N PRO A 43 1.67 38.84 -10.94
CA PRO A 43 0.23 38.70 -10.81
C PRO A 43 -0.09 38.45 -9.33
N LYS A 44 -0.87 39.32 -8.74
CA LYS A 44 -1.41 39.12 -7.39
C LYS A 44 -2.52 38.08 -7.55
N GLY A 45 -2.33 36.94 -6.95
CA GLY A 45 -3.26 35.84 -7.03
C GLY A 45 -2.89 34.81 -8.10
N GLY A 46 -3.24 33.56 -7.87
CA GLY A 46 -3.06 32.49 -8.82
C GLY A 46 -3.89 32.75 -10.09
N PHE A 47 -3.38 32.27 -11.21
CA PHE A 47 -4.06 32.36 -12.51
C PHE A 47 -5.55 31.89 -12.46
N VAL A 48 -5.83 30.98 -11.57
CA VAL A 48 -7.14 30.37 -11.39
C VAL A 48 -8.09 31.32 -10.68
N GLU A 49 -7.62 32.04 -9.65
CA GLU A 49 -8.40 33.03 -8.89
C GLU A 49 -8.77 34.23 -9.74
N GLU A 50 -7.84 34.77 -10.50
CA GLU A 50 -8.06 35.92 -11.38
C GLU A 50 -9.09 35.65 -12.49
N ARG A 51 -9.36 34.39 -12.80
CA ARG A 51 -10.30 33.99 -13.86
C ARG A 51 -11.56 33.31 -13.33
N GLY A 52 -11.82 33.41 -12.04
CA GLY A 52 -12.92 32.66 -11.42
C GLY A 52 -12.72 31.16 -11.46
N GLY A 53 -11.46 30.71 -11.50
CA GLY A 53 -11.11 29.30 -11.54
C GLY A 53 -11.12 28.65 -10.15
N PHE A 54 -10.76 27.41 -10.13
CA PHE A 54 -10.81 26.55 -8.97
C PHE A 54 -9.72 26.90 -7.94
N ASP A 55 -10.10 27.15 -6.68
CA ASP A 55 -9.15 27.33 -5.60
C ASP A 55 -8.51 25.98 -5.22
N ILE A 56 -7.24 25.82 -5.54
CA ILE A 56 -6.53 24.56 -5.39
C ILE A 56 -6.20 24.21 -3.95
N SER A 57 -6.11 25.19 -3.07
CA SER A 57 -5.74 25.01 -1.66
C SER A 57 -6.90 25.24 -0.71
N GLY A 58 -8.07 25.59 -1.22
CA GLY A 58 -9.27 25.85 -0.41
C GLY A 58 -9.03 26.92 0.66
N PRO A 59 -9.37 26.64 1.94
CA PRO A 59 -9.21 27.59 3.04
C PRO A 59 -7.75 27.73 3.52
N TYR A 60 -6.76 27.21 2.78
CA TYR A 60 -5.36 27.15 3.19
C TYR A 60 -4.43 27.93 2.27
N GLU A 61 -3.31 28.33 2.83
CA GLU A 61 -2.08 28.72 2.12
C GLU A 61 -1.03 27.62 2.30
N VAL A 62 -0.20 27.40 1.30
CA VAL A 62 0.84 26.37 1.37
C VAL A 62 2.18 27.00 1.66
N ASP A 63 2.89 26.49 2.66
CA ASP A 63 4.30 26.86 2.88
C ASP A 63 5.19 26.07 1.90
N PRO A 64 5.72 26.71 0.84
CA PRO A 64 6.52 26.02 -0.16
C PRO A 64 7.90 25.57 0.36
N ASN A 65 8.31 26.08 1.54
CA ASN A 65 9.59 25.81 2.16
C ASN A 65 9.48 24.80 3.31
N TRP A 66 8.30 24.27 3.59
CA TRP A 66 8.09 23.25 4.61
C TRP A 66 7.86 21.88 3.98
N PRO A 67 8.52 20.83 4.48
CA PRO A 67 9.66 20.82 5.39
C PRO A 67 10.95 21.22 4.67
N LYS A 68 11.98 21.63 5.43
CA LYS A 68 13.28 21.98 4.85
C LYS A 68 13.90 20.76 4.17
N LYS A 69 14.35 20.92 2.93
CA LYS A 69 14.92 19.82 2.12
C LYS A 69 16.39 19.57 2.47
N THR A 70 16.71 19.33 3.74
CA THR A 70 18.09 19.29 4.25
C THR A 70 18.58 17.90 4.64
N TRP A 71 17.71 16.90 4.70
CA TRP A 71 18.10 15.57 5.17
C TRP A 71 18.46 14.53 4.10
N PRO A 72 18.04 14.57 2.84
CA PRO A 72 18.63 13.70 1.86
C PRO A 72 20.14 13.97 1.73
N ALA A 73 20.93 12.91 1.63
CA ALA A 73 22.35 13.07 1.40
C ALA A 73 22.62 13.79 0.06
N PRO A 74 23.78 14.46 -0.11
CA PRO A 74 24.15 15.03 -1.39
C PRO A 74 24.08 13.99 -2.51
N GLY A 75 23.43 14.34 -3.62
CA GLY A 75 23.17 13.42 -4.75
C GLY A 75 21.95 12.52 -4.59
N TYR A 76 21.18 12.69 -3.51
CA TYR A 76 19.94 11.95 -3.27
C TYR A 76 18.75 12.88 -3.18
N ILE A 77 17.58 12.33 -3.46
CA ILE A 77 16.27 12.96 -3.20
C ILE A 77 15.46 12.09 -2.24
N TRP A 78 14.40 12.65 -1.72
CA TRP A 78 13.46 11.89 -0.92
C TRP A 78 12.80 10.81 -1.75
N GLY A 79 12.63 9.64 -1.17
CA GLY A 79 11.73 8.62 -1.66
C GLY A 79 10.27 9.01 -1.45
N SER A 80 9.35 8.09 -1.73
CA SER A 80 7.93 8.27 -1.42
C SER A 80 7.73 8.63 0.04
N GLN A 81 6.83 9.58 0.31
CA GLN A 81 6.45 9.92 1.69
C GLN A 81 5.25 9.07 2.09
N GLY A 82 5.47 8.13 3.03
CA GLY A 82 4.45 7.18 3.47
C GLY A 82 3.40 7.83 4.35
N GLY A 83 3.82 8.72 5.25
CA GLY A 83 2.91 9.31 6.21
C GLY A 83 3.43 10.56 6.90
N VAL A 84 2.51 11.27 7.53
CA VAL A 84 2.75 12.46 8.34
C VAL A 84 1.77 12.52 9.50
N PHE A 85 2.26 12.82 10.70
CA PHE A 85 1.41 13.03 11.88
C PHE A 85 1.98 14.11 12.80
N PRO A 86 1.25 15.20 13.05
CA PRO A 86 1.66 16.23 14.00
C PRO A 86 1.28 15.82 15.44
N GLU A 87 2.27 15.67 16.31
CA GLU A 87 2.03 15.67 17.75
C GLU A 87 1.63 17.08 18.23
N SER A 88 2.19 18.08 17.60
CA SER A 88 1.87 19.50 17.68
C SER A 88 2.44 20.20 16.45
N ALA A 89 2.13 21.48 16.27
CA ALA A 89 2.75 22.26 15.19
C ALA A 89 4.29 22.31 15.28
N ASP A 90 4.85 22.18 16.49
CA ASP A 90 6.30 22.24 16.75
C ASP A 90 6.96 20.85 16.75
N ARG A 91 6.18 19.78 16.58
CA ARG A 91 6.71 18.41 16.53
C ARG A 91 5.88 17.54 15.60
N VAL A 92 6.34 17.40 14.37
CA VAL A 92 5.64 16.70 13.29
C VAL A 92 6.46 15.49 12.85
N PHE A 93 5.89 14.31 12.97
CA PHE A 93 6.48 13.06 12.48
C PHE A 93 6.26 12.93 10.98
N LEU A 94 7.32 12.58 10.28
CA LEU A 94 7.31 12.22 8.87
C LEU A 94 7.87 10.81 8.73
N VAL A 95 7.26 10.00 7.87
CA VAL A 95 7.85 8.73 7.49
C VAL A 95 8.11 8.68 5.99
N SER A 96 9.40 8.46 5.68
CA SER A 96 9.93 8.40 4.32
C SER A 96 10.26 6.97 3.95
N ARG A 97 10.00 6.61 2.72
CA ARG A 97 10.38 5.31 2.16
C ARG A 97 11.81 5.30 1.62
N GLY A 98 12.68 6.00 2.35
CA GLY A 98 14.10 6.10 2.06
C GLY A 98 14.48 7.24 1.11
N GLU A 99 15.69 7.18 0.61
CA GLU A 99 16.28 8.16 -0.30
C GLU A 99 16.66 7.50 -1.62
N ILE A 100 16.49 8.22 -2.72
CA ILE A 100 16.77 7.73 -4.08
C ILE A 100 18.01 8.46 -4.59
N GLU A 101 19.01 7.71 -5.04
CA GLU A 101 20.20 8.28 -5.69
C GLU A 101 19.81 8.87 -7.05
N LEU A 102 20.31 10.08 -7.30
CA LEU A 102 20.07 10.74 -8.58
C LEU A 102 21.15 10.34 -9.58
N PRO A 103 20.77 10.11 -10.84
CA PRO A 103 21.74 10.02 -11.92
C PRO A 103 22.65 11.27 -11.94
N LYS A 104 23.95 11.08 -12.11
CA LYS A 104 24.96 12.16 -12.00
C LYS A 104 24.71 13.34 -12.94
N ASP A 105 24.08 13.08 -14.08
CA ASP A 105 23.80 14.08 -15.10
C ASP A 105 22.41 14.72 -14.99
N LEU A 106 21.59 14.28 -14.04
CA LEU A 106 20.25 14.79 -13.86
C LEU A 106 20.26 16.12 -13.09
N LYS A 107 19.79 17.17 -13.75
CA LYS A 107 19.56 18.48 -13.11
C LYS A 107 18.10 18.61 -12.75
N LEU A 108 17.81 18.71 -11.47
CA LEU A 108 16.46 18.96 -10.98
C LEU A 108 16.11 20.44 -11.12
N GLY A 109 14.90 20.73 -11.56
CA GLY A 109 14.34 22.07 -11.51
C GLY A 109 14.08 22.53 -10.06
N PRO A 110 13.93 23.83 -9.84
CA PRO A 110 13.75 24.38 -8.49
C PRO A 110 12.46 23.87 -7.78
N ASN A 111 11.47 23.49 -8.55
CA ASN A 111 10.19 22.99 -8.03
C ASN A 111 10.06 21.46 -8.11
N PHE A 112 11.17 20.75 -8.24
CA PHE A 112 11.14 19.31 -8.26
C PHE A 112 10.59 18.76 -6.94
N PRO A 113 9.49 18.00 -6.93
CA PRO A 113 8.82 17.60 -5.70
C PRO A 113 9.55 16.49 -4.93
N GLY A 114 10.54 15.82 -5.53
CA GLY A 114 11.25 14.69 -4.99
C GLY A 114 11.10 13.47 -5.88
N ASN A 115 10.28 12.54 -5.50
CA ASN A 115 10.11 11.29 -6.23
C ASN A 115 9.06 11.40 -7.37
N TRP A 116 9.39 10.95 -8.55
CA TRP A 116 8.45 10.94 -9.68
C TRP A 116 7.65 9.62 -9.72
N GLY A 117 6.62 9.52 -8.89
CA GLY A 117 5.74 8.37 -8.92
C GLY A 117 6.44 7.05 -8.62
N ALA A 118 7.56 7.12 -7.93
CA ALA A 118 8.22 5.91 -7.51
C ALA A 118 7.41 5.26 -6.41
N LEU A 119 6.59 4.37 -6.80
CA LEU A 119 6.09 3.34 -5.92
C LEU A 119 7.25 2.43 -5.47
N ASN A 120 8.34 3.02 -4.95
CA ASN A 120 9.44 2.29 -4.33
C ASN A 120 10.21 1.32 -5.23
N ARG A 121 10.21 1.54 -6.50
CA ARG A 121 10.92 0.73 -7.48
C ARG A 121 11.66 1.60 -8.46
N GLY A 122 12.48 2.48 -7.90
CA GLY A 122 13.35 3.29 -8.70
C GLY A 122 12.67 4.39 -9.51
N GLY A 123 11.38 4.61 -9.37
CA GLY A 123 10.68 5.70 -10.03
C GLY A 123 11.03 5.84 -11.51
N ALA A 124 11.08 7.08 -11.98
CA ALA A 124 11.53 7.38 -13.33
C ALA A 124 13.01 7.09 -13.58
N THR A 125 13.80 6.93 -12.54
CA THR A 125 15.25 6.67 -12.64
C THR A 125 15.60 5.19 -12.63
N GLY A 126 14.67 4.32 -12.24
CA GLY A 126 14.94 2.88 -12.06
C GLY A 126 15.70 2.53 -10.77
N GLU A 127 16.05 3.52 -9.93
CA GLU A 127 16.87 3.31 -8.74
C GLU A 127 16.05 2.81 -7.55
N VAL A 128 16.66 1.96 -6.73
CA VAL A 128 16.06 1.43 -5.51
C VAL A 128 16.32 2.38 -4.36
N PRO A 129 15.32 2.68 -3.52
CA PRO A 129 15.53 3.52 -2.34
C PRO A 129 16.54 2.91 -1.38
N VAL A 130 17.43 3.75 -0.85
CA VAL A 130 18.24 3.42 0.31
C VAL A 130 17.42 3.74 1.55
N PHE A 131 17.13 2.73 2.38
CA PHE A 131 16.35 2.91 3.61
C PHE A 131 17.23 3.59 4.67
N ARG A 132 17.21 4.91 4.66
CA ARG A 132 17.80 5.76 5.69
C ARG A 132 16.93 6.99 5.89
N ASN A 133 16.98 7.57 7.07
CA ASN A 133 16.11 8.68 7.43
C ASN A 133 14.61 8.32 7.20
N THR A 134 14.24 7.11 7.59
CA THR A 134 12.87 6.60 7.36
C THR A 134 11.87 7.17 8.34
N ILE A 135 12.31 7.56 9.55
CA ILE A 135 11.49 8.20 10.58
C ILE A 135 12.14 9.52 10.96
N LEU A 136 11.45 10.60 10.71
CA LEU A 136 11.92 11.97 10.91
C LEU A 136 10.95 12.75 11.80
N VAL A 137 11.47 13.72 12.52
CA VAL A 137 10.68 14.70 13.26
C VAL A 137 11.15 16.08 12.87
N VAL A 138 10.21 16.95 12.50
CA VAL A 138 10.48 18.33 12.13
C VAL A 138 9.71 19.29 13.04
N ASP A 139 10.24 20.51 13.16
CA ASP A 139 9.59 21.61 13.89
C ASP A 139 8.58 22.37 13.02
N ARG A 140 7.96 23.39 13.60
CA ARG A 140 6.99 24.27 12.94
C ARG A 140 7.54 24.92 11.66
N GLN A 141 8.83 25.24 11.64
CA GLN A 141 9.51 25.84 10.51
C GLN A 141 10.02 24.80 9.50
N GLY A 142 9.81 23.51 9.78
CA GLY A 142 10.25 22.42 8.93
C GLY A 142 11.72 22.04 9.07
N ASN A 143 12.40 22.51 10.13
CA ASN A 143 13.76 22.06 10.42
C ASN A 143 13.72 20.64 10.97
N LEU A 144 14.67 19.81 10.55
CA LEU A 144 14.85 18.48 11.10
C LEU A 144 15.35 18.57 12.54
N ILE A 145 14.60 18.06 13.52
CA ILE A 145 14.96 18.05 14.93
C ILE A 145 15.33 16.65 15.44
N GLU A 146 14.77 15.58 14.85
CA GLU A 146 15.11 14.19 15.16
C GLU A 146 15.12 13.34 13.88
N SER A 147 16.04 12.36 13.85
CA SER A 147 16.03 11.27 12.88
C SER A 147 16.29 9.96 13.61
N TRP A 148 15.35 9.03 13.52
CA TRP A 148 15.41 7.75 14.25
C TRP A 148 16.16 6.69 13.44
N LYS A 149 17.36 6.99 13.00
CA LYS A 149 18.20 6.16 12.12
C LYS A 149 18.47 4.75 12.66
N GLN A 150 18.45 4.60 13.98
CA GLN A 150 18.62 3.29 14.63
C GLN A 150 17.54 2.29 14.26
N TRP A 151 16.43 2.73 13.65
CA TRP A 151 15.32 1.88 13.24
C TRP A 151 15.20 1.69 11.72
N ASP A 152 16.09 2.30 10.94
CA ASP A 152 16.04 2.21 9.47
C ASP A 152 16.07 0.75 8.99
N TYR A 153 16.81 -0.12 9.68
CA TYR A 153 16.93 -1.55 9.36
C TYR A 153 15.60 -2.32 9.40
N LEU A 154 14.60 -1.83 10.14
CA LEU A 154 13.27 -2.48 10.22
C LEU A 154 12.56 -2.49 8.87
N PHE A 155 12.87 -1.54 8.02
CA PHE A 155 12.18 -1.31 6.74
C PHE A 155 12.94 -1.91 5.55
N GLU A 156 14.13 -2.45 5.78
CA GLU A 156 14.92 -3.12 4.75
C GLU A 156 14.18 -4.35 4.20
N GLY A 157 14.30 -4.58 2.91
CA GLY A 157 13.62 -5.68 2.22
C GLY A 157 12.11 -5.49 2.01
N GLY A 158 11.54 -4.43 2.55
CA GLY A 158 10.15 -4.03 2.37
C GLY A 158 10.00 -2.87 1.39
N ARG A 159 9.00 -2.04 1.65
CA ARG A 159 8.68 -0.84 0.88
C ARG A 159 8.91 0.45 1.69
N GLY A 160 9.41 0.32 2.88
CA GLY A 160 9.49 1.39 3.86
C GLY A 160 8.18 1.60 4.61
N PRO A 161 8.18 2.52 5.58
CA PRO A 161 7.03 2.77 6.43
C PRO A 161 5.83 3.25 5.60
N HIS A 162 4.66 2.73 5.97
CA HIS A 162 3.40 3.02 5.29
C HIS A 162 2.73 4.26 5.86
N GLN A 163 2.54 4.32 7.19
CA GLN A 163 1.93 5.45 7.88
C GLN A 163 2.48 5.59 9.30
N VAL A 164 2.27 6.77 9.90
CA VAL A 164 2.71 7.09 11.25
C VAL A 164 1.58 7.74 12.05
N TYR A 165 1.50 7.42 13.34
CA TYR A 165 0.52 7.98 14.28
C TYR A 165 1.14 8.21 15.66
N VAL A 166 0.66 9.23 16.35
CA VAL A 166 0.76 9.33 17.80
C VAL A 166 -0.60 8.94 18.37
N GLN A 167 -0.64 7.93 19.24
CA GLN A 167 -1.89 7.46 19.83
C GLN A 167 -2.56 8.58 20.64
N PRO A 168 -3.76 9.03 20.26
CA PRO A 168 -4.31 10.29 20.81
C PRO A 168 -4.69 10.21 22.29
N TYR A 169 -5.08 9.03 22.77
CA TYR A 169 -5.56 8.82 24.14
C TYR A 169 -4.49 8.25 25.08
N ASP A 170 -3.27 8.07 24.60
CA ASP A 170 -2.16 7.54 25.38
C ASP A 170 -1.36 8.67 26.05
N PRO A 171 -1.32 8.76 27.39
CA PRO A 171 -0.54 9.80 28.07
C PRO A 171 0.98 9.71 27.81
N GLU A 172 1.48 8.56 27.41
CA GLU A 172 2.88 8.36 27.01
C GLU A 172 3.11 8.77 25.55
N ARG A 173 2.02 8.96 24.78
CA ARG A 173 2.04 9.38 23.37
C ARG A 173 2.93 8.49 22.51
N HIS A 174 2.80 7.17 22.68
CA HIS A 174 3.55 6.23 21.86
C HIS A 174 3.31 6.49 20.36
N VAL A 175 4.39 6.30 19.61
CA VAL A 175 4.39 6.45 18.16
C VAL A 175 4.18 5.09 17.52
N TRP A 176 3.24 5.02 16.60
CA TRP A 176 2.90 3.80 15.89
C TRP A 176 3.23 3.95 14.42
N ILE A 177 3.88 2.95 13.85
CA ILE A 177 4.27 2.94 12.44
C ILE A 177 3.78 1.66 11.80
N VAL A 178 2.98 1.81 10.76
CA VAL A 178 2.51 0.70 9.93
C VAL A 178 3.57 0.41 8.87
N ASP A 179 3.95 -0.85 8.73
CA ASP A 179 4.78 -1.36 7.64
C ASP A 179 4.00 -2.42 6.87
N ASP A 180 3.41 -2.01 5.76
CA ASP A 180 2.52 -2.87 5.00
C ASP A 180 3.25 -4.04 4.34
N MET A 181 4.46 -3.83 3.83
CA MET A 181 5.19 -4.88 3.10
C MET A 181 5.83 -5.92 4.01
N ASN A 182 6.18 -5.53 5.22
CA ASN A 182 6.66 -6.47 6.24
C ASN A 182 5.52 -7.04 7.11
N HIS A 183 4.26 -6.67 6.81
CA HIS A 183 3.05 -7.19 7.47
C HIS A 183 2.99 -6.92 8.97
N VAL A 184 3.56 -5.81 9.43
CA VAL A 184 3.70 -5.49 10.86
C VAL A 184 3.30 -4.06 11.19
N ILE A 185 3.03 -3.84 12.47
CA ILE A 185 2.86 -2.52 13.06
C ILE A 185 3.79 -2.40 14.25
N HIS A 186 4.66 -1.40 14.22
CA HIS A 186 5.62 -1.12 15.29
C HIS A 186 5.11 -0.05 16.23
N LYS A 187 5.27 -0.26 17.54
CA LYS A 187 5.01 0.74 18.58
C LYS A 187 6.33 1.16 19.22
N PHE A 188 6.56 2.47 19.30
CA PHE A 188 7.76 3.07 19.90
C PHE A 188 7.41 4.00 21.04
N THR A 189 8.36 4.20 21.97
CA THR A 189 8.29 5.33 22.90
C THR A 189 8.33 6.64 22.12
N ASN A 190 7.74 7.69 22.68
CA ASN A 190 7.61 8.99 22.00
C ASN A 190 8.98 9.62 21.66
N ASP A 191 10.03 9.31 22.43
CA ASP A 191 11.39 9.77 22.17
C ASP A 191 12.17 8.86 21.20
N GLY A 192 11.53 7.85 20.65
CA GLY A 192 12.08 6.92 19.67
C GLY A 192 13.18 6.00 20.17
N LYS A 193 13.51 6.01 21.46
CA LYS A 193 14.63 5.21 21.97
C LYS A 193 14.34 3.73 22.11
N THR A 194 13.06 3.40 22.33
CA THR A 194 12.65 2.01 22.59
C THR A 194 11.52 1.60 21.66
N LYS A 195 11.69 0.47 21.00
CA LYS A 195 10.60 -0.24 20.36
C LYS A 195 9.85 -1.04 21.42
N VAL A 196 8.62 -0.67 21.71
CA VAL A 196 7.82 -1.24 22.80
C VAL A 196 7.38 -2.65 22.42
N PHE A 197 6.77 -2.78 21.24
CA PHE A 197 6.42 -4.09 20.66
C PHE A 197 6.21 -3.96 19.13
N THR A 198 6.00 -5.10 18.51
CA THR A 198 5.58 -5.22 17.12
C THR A 198 4.36 -6.13 17.07
N LEU A 199 3.29 -5.71 16.39
CA LEU A 199 2.16 -6.56 16.04
C LEU A 199 2.45 -7.26 14.72
N GLY A 200 2.12 -8.53 14.62
CA GLY A 200 2.51 -9.39 13.53
C GLY A 200 3.97 -9.86 13.62
N GLU A 201 4.41 -10.63 12.66
CA GLU A 201 5.79 -11.10 12.51
C GLU A 201 6.35 -10.60 11.18
N ALA A 202 7.54 -9.99 11.22
CA ALA A 202 8.10 -9.34 10.04
C ALA A 202 8.32 -10.33 8.89
N GLY A 203 7.68 -10.04 7.76
CA GLY A 203 7.71 -10.87 6.56
C GLY A 203 6.78 -12.09 6.59
N VAL A 204 6.03 -12.30 7.67
CA VAL A 204 5.01 -13.36 7.78
C VAL A 204 3.63 -12.75 7.59
N PHE A 205 2.83 -13.33 6.71
CA PHE A 205 1.46 -12.88 6.48
C PHE A 205 0.45 -14.01 6.70
N GLY A 206 -0.75 -13.63 7.12
CA GLY A 206 -1.87 -14.54 7.36
C GLY A 206 -3.11 -14.20 6.52
N PRO A 207 -4.02 -15.17 6.29
CA PRO A 207 -5.32 -14.93 5.67
C PRO A 207 -6.24 -14.09 6.56
N ASN A 208 -7.44 -13.79 6.06
CA ASN A 208 -8.40 -12.93 6.78
C ASN A 208 -8.86 -13.48 8.15
N ASP A 209 -8.83 -14.76 8.37
CA ASP A 209 -9.19 -15.42 9.64
C ASP A 209 -8.01 -15.64 10.60
N ASP A 210 -6.78 -15.30 10.18
CA ASP A 210 -5.60 -15.34 11.03
C ASP A 210 -5.52 -14.05 11.87
N LEU A 211 -5.72 -14.15 13.17
CA LEU A 211 -5.65 -13.02 14.09
C LEU A 211 -4.22 -12.70 14.58
N GLN A 212 -3.23 -13.50 14.24
CA GLN A 212 -1.84 -13.29 14.65
C GLN A 212 -1.04 -12.50 13.63
N HIS A 213 -1.39 -12.62 12.35
CA HIS A 213 -0.64 -12.02 11.25
C HIS A 213 -1.55 -11.14 10.40
N PHE A 214 -0.99 -10.06 9.92
CA PHE A 214 -1.60 -9.23 8.88
C PHE A 214 -1.22 -9.72 7.48
N ASN A 215 -1.91 -9.19 6.48
CA ASN A 215 -1.45 -9.29 5.11
C ASN A 215 -1.54 -7.92 4.45
N ARG A 216 -0.51 -7.11 4.70
CA ARG A 216 -0.37 -5.73 4.25
C ARG A 216 -1.37 -4.77 4.90
N PRO A 217 -1.23 -4.53 6.22
CA PRO A 217 -2.05 -3.58 6.96
C PRO A 217 -1.85 -2.15 6.42
N THR A 218 -2.89 -1.32 6.56
CA THR A 218 -2.91 0.00 5.94
C THR A 218 -2.97 1.14 6.96
N MET A 219 -4.03 1.23 7.74
CA MET A 219 -4.25 2.32 8.70
C MET A 219 -4.70 1.80 10.07
N ILE A 220 -4.61 2.67 11.07
CA ILE A 220 -4.99 2.39 12.45
C ILE A 220 -5.67 3.61 13.07
N ASP A 221 -6.73 3.40 13.88
CA ASP A 221 -7.34 4.44 14.72
C ASP A 221 -7.88 3.85 16.03
N TRP A 222 -8.12 4.69 17.05
CA TRP A 222 -8.33 4.31 18.44
C TRP A 222 -9.63 4.82 19.02
N LEU A 223 -10.17 4.05 19.97
CA LEU A 223 -11.17 4.50 20.94
C LEU A 223 -10.48 5.12 22.18
N PRO A 224 -11.21 5.95 22.95
CA PRO A 224 -10.66 6.57 24.16
C PRO A 224 -10.17 5.59 25.24
N ASP A 225 -10.67 4.37 25.28
CA ASP A 225 -10.24 3.33 26.21
C ASP A 225 -8.94 2.62 25.77
N GLY A 226 -8.35 3.04 24.65
CA GLY A 226 -7.14 2.48 24.07
C GLY A 226 -7.38 1.27 23.16
N THR A 227 -8.60 0.78 23.05
CA THR A 227 -9.00 -0.18 22.00
C THR A 227 -8.74 0.42 20.63
N PHE A 228 -8.26 -0.37 19.68
CA PHE A 228 -7.94 0.14 18.36
C PHE A 228 -8.32 -0.82 17.23
N PHE A 229 -8.37 -0.26 16.04
CA PHE A 229 -8.77 -0.95 14.83
C PHE A 229 -7.70 -0.80 13.75
N VAL A 230 -7.45 -1.86 13.04
CA VAL A 230 -6.51 -1.90 11.92
C VAL A 230 -7.24 -2.31 10.66
N SER A 231 -7.19 -1.48 9.62
CA SER A 231 -7.55 -1.92 8.28
C SER A 231 -6.40 -2.77 7.72
N ASP A 232 -6.67 -4.05 7.45
CA ASP A 232 -5.71 -5.00 6.89
C ASP A 232 -6.16 -5.28 5.45
N GLY A 233 -5.75 -4.40 4.52
CA GLY A 233 -6.51 -4.21 3.29
C GLY A 233 -5.78 -4.33 1.97
N TYR A 234 -4.45 -4.23 1.87
CA TYR A 234 -3.81 -4.36 0.56
C TYR A 234 -3.83 -5.80 0.00
N ALA A 235 -3.83 -6.79 0.88
CA ALA A 235 -3.87 -8.18 0.48
C ALA A 235 -4.95 -8.98 1.21
N ASN A 236 -5.37 -8.54 2.40
CA ASN A 236 -6.57 -8.98 3.07
C ASN A 236 -7.76 -8.04 2.79
N SER A 237 -8.94 -8.41 3.23
CA SER A 237 -10.21 -7.67 3.04
C SER A 237 -10.95 -7.56 4.36
N ARG A 238 -10.26 -7.05 5.40
CA ARG A 238 -10.78 -7.06 6.77
C ARG A 238 -10.37 -5.82 7.57
N VAL A 239 -11.09 -5.63 8.67
CA VAL A 239 -10.69 -4.81 9.82
C VAL A 239 -10.50 -5.72 11.02
N VAL A 240 -9.46 -5.49 11.81
CA VAL A 240 -9.20 -6.23 13.04
C VAL A 240 -9.26 -5.27 14.23
N LYS A 241 -10.03 -5.63 15.26
CA LYS A 241 -10.13 -4.93 16.54
C LYS A 241 -9.14 -5.52 17.54
N PHE A 242 -8.42 -4.66 18.24
CA PHE A 242 -7.46 -5.03 19.28
C PHE A 242 -7.80 -4.35 20.60
N ASN A 243 -7.44 -4.97 21.70
CA ASN A 243 -7.40 -4.27 22.98
C ASN A 243 -6.16 -3.34 23.06
N LYS A 244 -6.10 -2.49 24.09
CA LYS A 244 -4.99 -1.54 24.31
C LYS A 244 -3.59 -2.17 24.40
N ASP A 245 -3.50 -3.47 24.71
CA ASP A 245 -2.26 -4.21 24.87
C ASP A 245 -1.84 -4.94 23.57
N GLY A 246 -2.59 -4.76 22.49
CA GLY A 246 -2.31 -5.37 21.17
C GLY A 246 -2.82 -6.80 21.03
N LYS A 247 -3.69 -7.28 21.94
CA LYS A 247 -4.35 -8.58 21.78
C LYS A 247 -5.54 -8.43 20.83
N PRO A 248 -5.62 -9.24 19.73
CA PRO A 248 -6.77 -9.20 18.85
C PRO A 248 -8.03 -9.69 19.57
N LEU A 249 -9.15 -9.05 19.31
CA LEU A 249 -10.44 -9.33 19.91
C LEU A 249 -11.42 -9.96 18.91
N LEU A 250 -11.54 -9.35 17.75
CA LEU A 250 -12.42 -9.80 16.66
C LEU A 250 -11.97 -9.19 15.32
N TRP A 251 -12.50 -9.70 14.25
CA TRP A 251 -12.36 -9.12 12.92
C TRP A 251 -13.69 -9.16 12.17
N TRP A 252 -13.83 -8.31 11.16
CA TRP A 252 -14.93 -8.34 10.20
C TRP A 252 -14.44 -7.99 8.81
N GLY A 253 -15.24 -8.35 7.83
CA GLY A 253 -14.91 -8.31 6.42
C GLY A 253 -15.30 -9.62 5.74
N SER A 254 -14.59 -9.99 4.70
CA SER A 254 -14.84 -11.22 3.96
C SER A 254 -13.55 -11.98 3.66
N MET A 255 -13.65 -13.28 3.47
CA MET A 255 -12.49 -14.12 3.12
C MET A 255 -11.91 -13.77 1.75
N GLN A 256 -12.69 -13.15 0.89
CA GLN A 256 -12.31 -12.68 -0.45
C GLN A 256 -12.79 -11.23 -0.64
N PRO A 257 -12.14 -10.45 -1.51
CA PRO A 257 -12.63 -9.13 -1.87
C PRO A 257 -14.08 -9.19 -2.39
N GLY A 258 -14.91 -8.25 -1.92
CA GLY A 258 -16.31 -8.22 -2.26
C GLY A 258 -16.91 -6.82 -2.30
N LYS A 259 -18.19 -6.72 -2.73
CA LYS A 259 -18.94 -5.46 -2.87
C LYS A 259 -20.19 -5.41 -2.00
N GLY A 260 -20.53 -6.50 -1.32
CA GLY A 260 -21.64 -6.57 -0.38
C GLY A 260 -21.44 -5.67 0.84
N ASP A 261 -22.47 -5.52 1.65
CA ASP A 261 -22.39 -4.78 2.91
C ASP A 261 -21.54 -5.58 3.90
N GLY A 262 -20.53 -4.91 4.48
CA GLY A 262 -19.51 -5.55 5.31
C GLY A 262 -18.39 -6.26 4.55
N GLU A 263 -18.49 -6.41 3.23
CA GLU A 263 -17.38 -6.89 2.40
C GLU A 263 -16.51 -5.72 1.94
N PHE A 264 -15.23 -5.98 1.70
CA PHE A 264 -14.29 -4.97 1.27
C PHE A 264 -13.49 -5.38 0.02
N THR A 265 -13.08 -4.36 -0.74
CA THR A 265 -12.02 -4.49 -1.74
C THR A 265 -10.97 -3.41 -1.48
N VAL A 266 -9.87 -3.80 -0.86
CA VAL A 266 -8.81 -2.91 -0.37
C VAL A 266 -9.34 -1.89 0.66
N PRO A 267 -9.79 -2.33 1.86
CA PRO A 267 -10.06 -1.41 2.96
C PRO A 267 -8.75 -0.71 3.32
N HIS A 268 -8.69 0.61 3.10
CA HIS A 268 -7.44 1.35 3.22
C HIS A 268 -7.44 2.36 4.36
N GLY A 269 -8.40 3.27 4.38
CA GLY A 269 -8.56 4.24 5.43
C GLY A 269 -9.45 3.72 6.57
N ILE A 270 -9.14 4.10 7.80
CA ILE A 270 -9.99 3.84 8.96
C ILE A 270 -9.99 5.06 9.87
N ALA A 271 -11.18 5.42 10.38
CA ALA A 271 -11.35 6.48 11.35
C ALA A 271 -12.43 6.11 12.37
N VAL A 272 -12.28 6.55 13.60
CA VAL A 272 -13.21 6.26 14.70
C VAL A 272 -13.81 7.56 15.21
N GLY A 273 -15.14 7.63 15.30
CA GLY A 273 -15.86 8.75 15.87
C GLY A 273 -16.01 8.68 17.39
N ASP A 274 -16.33 9.82 18.02
CA ASP A 274 -16.67 9.87 19.45
C ASP A 274 -17.96 9.10 19.75
N ASP A 275 -18.78 8.88 18.73
CA ASP A 275 -19.98 8.03 18.75
C ASP A 275 -19.65 6.53 18.71
N ARG A 276 -18.36 6.17 18.78
CA ARG A 276 -17.80 4.80 18.73
C ARG A 276 -18.07 4.08 17.41
N ARG A 277 -18.47 4.79 16.34
CA ARG A 277 -18.59 4.24 15.01
C ARG A 277 -17.22 4.16 14.34
N VAL A 278 -17.06 3.10 13.54
CA VAL A 278 -15.85 2.84 12.77
C VAL A 278 -16.16 3.08 11.29
N TYR A 279 -15.49 4.05 10.73
CA TYR A 279 -15.60 4.44 9.33
C TYR A 279 -14.45 3.83 8.54
N VAL A 280 -14.75 3.07 7.49
CA VAL A 280 -13.75 2.34 6.70
C VAL A 280 -13.83 2.76 5.25
N SER A 281 -12.74 3.26 4.71
CA SER A 281 -12.60 3.50 3.28
C SER A 281 -12.43 2.16 2.55
N ASP A 282 -13.48 1.70 1.91
CA ASP A 282 -13.50 0.56 0.99
C ASP A 282 -13.05 1.06 -0.40
N ARG A 283 -11.74 1.32 -0.50
CA ARG A 283 -11.13 2.19 -1.51
C ARG A 283 -11.43 1.77 -2.94
N PHE A 284 -11.29 0.49 -3.28
CA PHE A 284 -11.53 0.01 -4.65
C PHE A 284 -13.02 -0.07 -5.00
N ASN A 285 -13.89 -0.10 -3.99
CA ASN A 285 -15.33 0.03 -4.18
C ASN A 285 -15.81 1.49 -4.16
N ARG A 286 -14.90 2.47 -3.97
CA ARG A 286 -15.18 3.92 -3.95
C ARG A 286 -16.29 4.31 -3.00
N ARG A 287 -16.24 3.76 -1.79
CA ARG A 287 -17.24 4.01 -0.74
C ARG A 287 -16.60 4.05 0.64
N ILE A 288 -17.25 4.72 1.56
CA ILE A 288 -17.04 4.56 2.99
C ILE A 288 -18.15 3.65 3.50
N GLN A 289 -17.79 2.68 4.33
CA GLN A 289 -18.72 1.86 5.10
C GLN A 289 -18.59 2.21 6.57
N VAL A 290 -19.71 2.22 7.27
CA VAL A 290 -19.82 2.56 8.69
C VAL A 290 -20.24 1.33 9.48
N PHE A 291 -19.55 1.10 10.57
CA PHE A 291 -19.81 -0.02 11.48
C PHE A 291 -19.92 0.49 12.92
N ASP A 292 -20.56 -0.30 13.77
CA ASP A 292 -20.33 -0.15 15.21
C ASP A 292 -18.94 -0.67 15.58
N GLU A 293 -18.53 -0.47 16.81
CA GLU A 293 -17.23 -0.95 17.32
C GLU A 293 -17.07 -2.48 17.35
N ASN A 294 -18.13 -3.24 17.11
CA ASN A 294 -18.12 -4.69 17.06
C ASN A 294 -18.24 -5.24 15.62
N GLY A 295 -18.14 -4.35 14.63
CA GLY A 295 -18.11 -4.73 13.22
C GLY A 295 -19.49 -4.96 12.61
N VAL A 296 -20.58 -4.56 13.28
CA VAL A 296 -21.92 -4.60 12.71
C VAL A 296 -22.07 -3.47 11.71
N PHE A 297 -22.43 -3.81 10.47
CA PHE A 297 -22.64 -2.83 9.40
C PHE A 297 -23.84 -1.93 9.75
N LEU A 298 -23.65 -0.61 9.60
CA LEU A 298 -24.66 0.40 9.89
C LEU A 298 -25.07 1.20 8.67
N ASP A 299 -24.11 1.65 7.85
CA ASP A 299 -24.37 2.54 6.72
C ASP A 299 -23.22 2.52 5.70
N LYS A 300 -23.44 3.12 4.53
CA LYS A 300 -22.43 3.34 3.51
C LYS A 300 -22.80 4.50 2.58
N TRP A 301 -21.77 5.16 2.02
CA TRP A 301 -21.96 6.19 0.99
C TRP A 301 -20.79 6.26 0.02
N PRO A 302 -20.96 6.80 -1.21
CA PRO A 302 -19.88 7.02 -2.15
C PRO A 302 -18.85 8.02 -1.61
N SER A 303 -17.57 7.78 -1.84
CA SER A 303 -16.48 8.64 -1.34
C SER A 303 -15.38 8.93 -2.34
N GLY A 304 -15.46 8.45 -3.57
CA GLY A 304 -14.31 8.41 -4.45
C GLY A 304 -13.25 7.40 -3.99
N TYR A 305 -12.05 7.53 -4.48
CA TYR A 305 -10.91 6.63 -4.21
C TYR A 305 -10.15 7.08 -2.95
N CYS A 306 -10.79 6.95 -1.81
CA CYS A 306 -10.30 7.50 -0.55
C CYS A 306 -9.02 6.80 -0.07
N HIS A 307 -7.87 7.47 -0.21
CA HIS A 307 -6.56 6.97 0.22
C HIS A 307 -6.33 7.11 1.72
N SER A 308 -6.78 8.21 2.30
CA SER A 308 -6.62 8.50 3.71
C SER A 308 -7.95 8.90 4.30
N LEU A 309 -8.22 8.46 5.50
CA LEU A 309 -9.41 8.77 6.25
C LEU A 309 -9.01 9.24 7.64
N SER A 310 -9.58 10.34 8.10
CA SER A 310 -9.24 10.88 9.42
C SER A 310 -10.46 11.59 10.02
N MET A 311 -10.66 11.41 11.32
CA MET A 311 -11.71 12.10 12.06
C MET A 311 -11.16 13.39 12.64
N SER A 312 -11.78 14.52 12.35
CA SER A 312 -11.45 15.81 12.97
C SER A 312 -11.98 15.92 14.39
N ARG A 313 -11.45 16.91 15.14
CA ARG A 313 -11.88 17.21 16.51
C ARG A 313 -13.37 17.57 16.59
N ASP A 314 -13.89 18.23 15.57
CA ASP A 314 -15.29 18.64 15.43
C ASP A 314 -16.18 17.54 14.83
N GLN A 315 -15.69 16.30 14.81
CA GLN A 315 -16.42 15.10 14.38
C GLN A 315 -16.91 15.18 12.93
N HIS A 316 -16.02 15.59 12.03
CA HIS A 316 -16.19 15.47 10.59
C HIS A 316 -15.18 14.49 10.02
N LEU A 317 -15.56 13.80 8.97
CA LEU A 317 -14.73 12.81 8.34
C LEU A 317 -13.99 13.42 7.16
N TRP A 318 -12.66 13.45 7.24
CA TRP A 318 -11.80 13.93 6.18
C TRP A 318 -11.25 12.78 5.37
N CYS A 319 -11.41 12.85 4.07
CA CYS A 319 -10.91 11.91 3.08
C CYS A 319 -10.01 12.61 2.08
N TYR A 320 -8.96 11.92 1.64
CA TYR A 320 -8.25 12.32 0.44
C TYR A 320 -8.65 11.39 -0.73
N ASP A 321 -9.36 11.95 -1.71
CA ASP A 321 -9.75 11.24 -2.93
C ASP A 321 -8.60 11.23 -3.95
N GLY A 322 -7.97 10.08 -4.11
CA GLY A 322 -6.83 9.92 -5.02
C GLY A 322 -7.18 9.79 -6.50
N ASP A 323 -8.46 9.65 -6.86
CA ASP A 323 -8.88 9.71 -8.27
C ASP A 323 -8.90 11.17 -8.79
N HIS A 324 -9.28 12.11 -7.91
CA HIS A 324 -9.41 13.52 -8.27
C HIS A 324 -8.32 14.40 -7.64
N GLU A 325 -7.47 13.82 -6.79
CA GLU A 325 -6.42 14.52 -6.03
C GLU A 325 -7.02 15.67 -5.19
N GLN A 326 -8.06 15.33 -4.40
CA GLN A 326 -8.85 16.29 -3.63
C GLN A 326 -8.98 15.90 -2.16
N PHE A 327 -8.98 16.93 -1.32
CA PHE A 327 -9.40 16.83 0.07
C PHE A 327 -10.91 16.99 0.14
N VAL A 328 -11.57 16.08 0.83
CA VAL A 328 -13.03 16.05 0.94
C VAL A 328 -13.40 15.95 2.41
N LYS A 329 -14.24 16.87 2.88
CA LYS A 329 -14.84 16.86 4.20
C LYS A 329 -16.28 16.36 4.10
N PHE A 330 -16.62 15.38 4.91
CA PHE A 330 -17.97 14.84 5.05
C PHE A 330 -18.52 15.11 6.45
N ASP A 331 -19.84 15.33 6.54
CA ASP A 331 -20.55 15.09 7.79
C ASP A 331 -20.63 13.59 8.08
N LEU A 332 -21.07 13.18 9.27
CA LEU A 332 -21.18 11.76 9.65
C LEU A 332 -22.38 11.05 9.01
N ARG A 333 -23.10 11.70 8.09
CA ARG A 333 -24.16 11.14 7.24
C ARG A 333 -23.71 10.96 5.79
N GLY A 334 -22.46 11.37 5.48
CA GLY A 334 -21.86 11.22 4.15
C GLY A 334 -22.17 12.38 3.20
N HIS A 335 -22.67 13.51 3.67
CA HIS A 335 -22.80 14.71 2.84
C HIS A 335 -21.45 15.42 2.76
N ILE A 336 -21.07 15.83 1.55
CA ILE A 336 -19.86 16.62 1.32
C ILE A 336 -20.14 18.06 1.77
N GLU A 337 -19.28 18.57 2.65
CA GLU A 337 -19.34 19.94 3.14
C GLU A 337 -18.30 20.84 2.51
N THR A 338 -17.10 20.31 2.30
CA THR A 338 -15.97 21.04 1.71
C THR A 338 -15.19 20.13 0.79
N ILE A 339 -14.78 20.66 -0.36
CA ILE A 339 -13.94 19.96 -1.32
C ILE A 339 -12.97 20.95 -1.96
N PHE A 340 -11.68 20.61 -1.98
CA PHE A 340 -10.64 21.38 -2.65
C PHE A 340 -9.46 20.48 -3.01
N GLY A 341 -8.53 21.00 -3.80
CA GLY A 341 -7.37 20.26 -4.26
C GLY A 341 -7.43 19.97 -5.75
N ARG A 342 -6.28 19.68 -6.31
CA ARG A 342 -6.14 19.22 -7.70
C ARG A 342 -4.79 18.57 -7.92
N TYR A 343 -4.73 17.76 -8.98
CA TYR A 343 -3.47 17.19 -9.44
C TYR A 343 -2.43 18.25 -9.82
N GLY A 344 -1.20 18.03 -9.39
CA GLY A 344 -0.05 18.82 -9.82
C GLY A 344 1.19 18.61 -8.95
N THR A 345 2.31 19.16 -9.40
CA THR A 345 3.61 19.05 -8.73
C THR A 345 4.10 20.38 -8.11
N TYR A 346 3.38 21.46 -8.31
CA TYR A 346 3.68 22.75 -7.68
C TYR A 346 3.08 22.85 -6.27
N PRO A 347 3.55 23.78 -5.41
CA PRO A 347 3.02 23.93 -4.06
C PRO A 347 1.49 24.13 -4.06
N GLY A 348 0.79 23.42 -3.20
CA GLY A 348 -0.66 23.44 -3.08
C GLY A 348 -1.41 22.45 -3.98
N ALA A 349 -0.86 22.09 -5.13
CA ALA A 349 -1.35 20.93 -5.87
C ALA A 349 -0.75 19.65 -5.29
N THR A 350 -1.39 18.51 -5.52
CA THR A 350 -1.02 17.24 -4.89
C THR A 350 -0.88 16.12 -5.93
N TRP A 351 -0.10 15.11 -5.58
CA TRP A 351 0.05 13.92 -6.40
C TRP A 351 0.20 12.66 -5.53
N GLY A 352 -0.90 11.93 -5.40
CA GLY A 352 -0.96 10.69 -4.65
C GLY A 352 -0.72 10.87 -3.15
N VAL A 353 -1.49 11.75 -2.52
CA VAL A 353 -1.46 11.88 -1.06
C VAL A 353 -1.92 10.57 -0.43
N HIS A 354 -1.15 10.11 0.53
CA HIS A 354 -1.30 8.80 1.14
C HIS A 354 -1.75 8.86 2.59
N GLN A 355 -1.30 9.87 3.32
CA GLN A 355 -1.80 10.19 4.65
C GLN A 355 -2.04 11.70 4.75
N ILE A 356 -3.21 12.05 5.26
CA ILE A 356 -3.53 13.40 5.73
C ILE A 356 -3.63 13.39 7.25
N SER A 357 -3.24 14.48 7.86
CA SER A 357 -3.43 14.72 9.29
C SER A 357 -3.45 16.22 9.56
N ALA A 358 -3.92 16.62 10.72
CA ALA A 358 -3.91 18.03 11.11
C ALA A 358 -3.49 18.18 12.56
N ASP A 359 -2.89 19.33 12.88
CA ASP A 359 -2.60 19.69 14.27
C ASP A 359 -3.81 20.42 14.91
N PRO A 360 -3.79 20.63 16.24
CA PRO A 360 -4.86 21.34 16.92
C PRO A 360 -5.02 22.82 16.52
N GLU A 361 -4.01 23.41 15.87
CA GLU A 361 -4.07 24.79 15.35
C GLU A 361 -4.78 24.85 13.99
N GLY A 362 -5.05 23.69 13.37
CA GLY A 362 -5.73 23.59 12.08
C GLY A 362 -4.78 23.57 10.88
N ASN A 363 -3.46 23.45 11.08
CA ASN A 363 -2.58 23.21 9.95
C ASN A 363 -2.81 21.79 9.43
N LEU A 364 -3.05 21.65 8.14
CA LEU A 364 -3.23 20.39 7.45
C LEU A 364 -1.90 19.93 6.83
N TYR A 365 -1.59 18.66 6.99
CA TYR A 365 -0.39 18.03 6.47
C TYR A 365 -0.76 16.91 5.50
N ALA A 366 -0.03 16.81 4.40
CA ALA A 366 -0.26 15.82 3.35
C ALA A 366 1.05 15.17 2.91
N ALA A 367 1.17 13.86 3.11
CA ALA A 367 2.30 13.05 2.66
C ALA A 367 2.00 12.39 1.31
N GLU A 368 2.84 12.64 0.29
CA GLU A 368 2.62 12.20 -1.08
C GLU A 368 3.54 11.03 -1.45
N VAL A 369 2.96 9.88 -1.79
CA VAL A 369 3.74 8.72 -2.26
C VAL A 369 4.21 8.87 -3.68
N PHE A 370 3.44 9.53 -4.55
CA PHE A 370 3.83 9.76 -5.94
C PHE A 370 4.64 11.04 -6.10
N GLY A 371 4.27 12.10 -5.39
CA GLY A 371 5.00 13.37 -5.37
C GLY A 371 6.34 13.28 -4.64
N GLY A 372 6.52 12.32 -3.74
CA GLY A 372 7.75 12.16 -2.95
C GLY A 372 8.05 13.36 -2.06
N ARG A 373 7.00 13.98 -1.50
CA ARG A 373 7.11 15.14 -0.62
C ARG A 373 6.01 15.10 0.46
N THR A 374 6.21 15.89 1.49
CA THR A 374 5.15 16.25 2.43
C THR A 374 4.92 17.75 2.36
N GLN A 375 3.66 18.18 2.36
CA GLN A 375 3.28 19.59 2.34
C GLN A 375 2.57 19.98 3.62
N LYS A 376 2.74 21.24 4.03
CA LYS A 376 2.00 21.89 5.11
C LYS A 376 1.09 22.97 4.53
N PHE A 377 -0.17 22.88 4.84
CA PHE A 377 -1.21 23.81 4.50
C PHE A 377 -1.59 24.59 5.75
N VAL A 378 -1.40 25.91 5.74
CA VAL A 378 -1.65 26.80 6.86
C VAL A 378 -2.99 27.50 6.65
N PRO A 379 -3.89 27.60 7.65
CA PRO A 379 -5.14 28.31 7.49
C PRO A 379 -4.94 29.74 6.98
N LYS A 380 -5.71 30.17 5.98
CA LYS A 380 -5.75 31.56 5.52
C LYS A 380 -6.25 32.45 6.65
N PRO A 381 -5.79 33.72 6.73
CA PRO A 381 -6.15 34.62 7.87
C PRO A 381 -7.66 34.80 8.12
N ASN A 382 -8.48 34.64 7.08
CA ASN A 382 -9.94 34.80 7.16
C ASN A 382 -10.68 33.52 6.80
N ALA A 383 -10.02 32.38 6.89
CA ALA A 383 -10.65 31.09 6.61
C ALA A 383 -11.81 30.84 7.58
N ASN A 384 -12.91 30.32 7.04
CA ASN A 384 -14.01 29.87 7.88
C ASN A 384 -13.54 28.64 8.69
N PRO A 385 -13.58 28.67 10.03
CA PRO A 385 -13.15 27.54 10.84
C PRO A 385 -13.89 26.23 10.51
N HIS A 386 -15.14 26.32 10.03
CA HIS A 386 -15.89 25.15 9.61
C HIS A 386 -15.25 24.40 8.44
N ASP A 387 -14.52 25.11 7.59
CA ASP A 387 -13.86 24.52 6.41
C ASP A 387 -12.45 24.02 6.71
N LEU A 388 -11.99 24.15 7.97
CA LEU A 388 -10.66 23.70 8.38
C LEU A 388 -10.68 22.31 9.00
N PHE A 389 -9.57 21.61 8.83
CA PHE A 389 -9.32 20.35 9.49
C PHE A 389 -8.55 20.61 10.80
N PHE A 390 -9.21 20.49 11.93
CA PHE A 390 -8.57 20.51 13.24
C PHE A 390 -8.28 19.08 13.69
N GLY A 391 -7.02 18.78 13.96
CA GLY A 391 -6.61 17.50 14.50
C GLY A 391 -7.18 17.27 15.91
N ARG A 392 -7.34 16.02 16.29
CA ARG A 392 -7.73 15.65 17.66
C ARG A 392 -6.69 16.16 18.66
N GLU A 393 -7.16 16.62 19.81
CA GLU A 393 -6.27 16.89 20.92
C GLU A 393 -5.71 15.59 21.49
N LEU A 394 -4.40 15.58 21.68
CA LEU A 394 -3.75 14.44 22.31
C LEU A 394 -3.89 14.52 23.83
N ALA A 395 -3.98 13.36 24.48
CA ALA A 395 -3.99 13.28 25.94
C ALA A 395 -2.83 14.08 26.55
N PRO A 396 -3.04 14.75 27.70
CA PRO A 396 -1.95 15.42 28.40
C PRO A 396 -0.79 14.48 28.64
N LYS A 397 0.43 14.90 28.30
CA LYS A 397 1.64 14.08 28.45
C LYS A 397 1.96 13.90 29.92
N THR A 398 1.95 12.66 30.40
CA THR A 398 2.41 12.35 31.74
C THR A 398 3.94 12.47 31.78
N PRO A 399 4.52 13.18 32.76
CA PRO A 399 5.98 13.13 32.93
C PRO A 399 6.41 11.68 33.17
N VAL A 400 7.32 11.18 32.34
CA VAL A 400 7.84 9.82 32.46
C VAL A 400 8.64 9.74 33.76
N THR A 401 8.00 9.31 34.83
CA THR A 401 8.72 8.79 35.99
C THR A 401 9.28 7.44 35.55
N ARG A 402 10.62 7.30 35.54
CA ARG A 402 11.29 6.06 35.15
C ARG A 402 10.63 4.87 35.82
N ILE A 403 9.78 4.16 35.10
CA ILE A 403 9.27 2.88 35.51
C ILE A 403 10.31 1.85 35.09
N SER A 404 10.81 1.15 36.06
CA SER A 404 11.62 -0.06 35.94
C SER A 404 11.09 -0.91 34.79
N THR A 405 11.97 -1.28 33.88
CA THR A 405 11.70 -2.19 32.77
C THR A 405 11.17 -3.52 33.29
N VAL A 406 9.88 -3.65 33.40
CA VAL A 406 9.25 -4.96 33.41
C VAL A 406 9.37 -5.45 31.95
N ARG A 407 10.32 -6.34 31.74
CA ARG A 407 10.38 -7.17 30.54
C ARG A 407 9.03 -7.92 30.48
N LEU A 408 8.09 -7.42 29.71
CA LEU A 408 6.98 -8.25 29.27
C LEU A 408 7.62 -9.37 28.46
N ALA A 409 7.47 -10.58 28.96
CA ALA A 409 7.83 -11.76 28.18
C ALA A 409 7.15 -11.63 26.83
N SER A 410 7.91 -11.81 25.76
CA SER A 410 7.37 -11.93 24.41
C SER A 410 6.16 -12.85 24.50
N PRO A 411 5.01 -12.48 23.91
CA PRO A 411 3.87 -13.39 23.88
C PRO A 411 4.38 -14.70 23.31
N THR A 412 4.22 -15.76 24.07
CA THR A 412 4.55 -17.10 23.61
C THR A 412 3.72 -17.31 22.36
N VAL A 413 4.38 -17.44 21.23
CA VAL A 413 3.76 -17.80 19.96
C VAL A 413 2.94 -19.04 20.24
N VAL A 414 1.63 -18.92 20.25
CA VAL A 414 0.75 -20.08 20.18
C VAL A 414 0.90 -20.59 18.77
N VAL A 415 1.81 -21.53 18.61
CA VAL A 415 1.94 -22.30 17.37
C VAL A 415 0.54 -22.79 17.04
N THR A 416 0.02 -22.36 15.89
CA THR A 416 -1.18 -22.93 15.28
C THR A 416 -1.08 -24.45 15.38
N ALA A 417 -2.18 -25.10 15.75
CA ALA A 417 -2.27 -26.51 16.08
C ALA A 417 -1.31 -27.35 15.23
N LYS A 418 -0.31 -27.92 15.87
CA LYS A 418 0.52 -28.95 15.23
C LYS A 418 -0.44 -29.96 14.62
N PRO A 419 -0.18 -30.40 13.37
CA PRO A 419 -0.95 -31.50 12.80
C PRO A 419 -1.05 -32.62 13.82
N ASN A 420 -2.20 -33.24 13.92
CA ASN A 420 -2.38 -34.39 14.80
C ASN A 420 -1.24 -35.38 14.55
N PRO A 421 -0.37 -35.66 15.54
CA PRO A 421 0.81 -36.50 15.32
C PRO A 421 0.48 -37.92 14.84
N ASN A 422 -0.78 -38.31 14.92
CA ASN A 422 -1.27 -39.63 14.48
C ASN A 422 -1.82 -39.65 13.03
N THR A 423 -1.83 -38.53 12.30
CA THR A 423 -2.24 -38.51 10.90
C THR A 423 -0.98 -38.57 10.03
N PRO A 424 -0.79 -39.62 9.23
CA PRO A 424 0.35 -39.70 8.32
C PRO A 424 0.30 -38.53 7.33
N MET A 425 1.32 -37.68 7.34
CA MET A 425 1.41 -36.58 6.37
C MET A 425 1.69 -37.13 4.98
N PRO A 426 1.06 -36.59 3.94
CA PRO A 426 1.36 -36.99 2.57
C PRO A 426 2.84 -36.79 2.25
N ASN A 427 3.43 -37.78 1.57
CA ASN A 427 4.80 -37.70 1.11
C ASN A 427 4.81 -37.38 -0.39
N PHE A 428 5.21 -36.17 -0.71
CA PHE A 428 5.29 -35.68 -2.10
C PHE A 428 6.59 -36.05 -2.80
N ALA A 429 7.53 -36.75 -2.14
CA ALA A 429 8.80 -37.12 -2.75
C ALA A 429 8.63 -37.94 -4.02
N GLY A 430 9.44 -37.63 -5.02
CA GLY A 430 9.43 -38.31 -6.33
C GLY A 430 9.58 -37.33 -7.50
N THR A 431 9.54 -37.90 -8.71
CA THR A 431 9.53 -37.12 -9.93
C THR A 431 8.09 -36.95 -10.43
N TRP A 432 7.74 -35.73 -10.81
CA TRP A 432 6.38 -35.33 -11.21
C TRP A 432 6.44 -34.64 -12.56
N ASN A 433 5.68 -35.15 -13.53
CA ASN A 433 5.61 -34.65 -14.89
C ASN A 433 4.30 -33.89 -15.10
N PHE A 434 4.36 -32.69 -15.64
CA PHE A 434 3.20 -31.84 -15.88
C PHE A 434 2.27 -32.46 -16.94
N ASP A 435 0.98 -32.55 -16.58
CA ASP A 435 -0.06 -33.03 -17.48
C ASP A 435 -0.89 -31.86 -18.01
N ARG A 436 -0.46 -31.32 -19.14
CA ARG A 436 -1.13 -30.18 -19.78
C ARG A 436 -2.58 -30.48 -20.16
N SER A 437 -2.90 -31.73 -20.47
CA SER A 437 -4.24 -32.13 -20.92
C SER A 437 -5.27 -32.14 -19.79
N LYS A 438 -4.82 -32.29 -18.54
CA LYS A 438 -5.65 -32.31 -17.34
C LYS A 438 -5.58 -30.99 -16.55
N SER A 439 -4.74 -30.07 -16.98
CA SER A 439 -4.50 -28.80 -16.30
C SER A 439 -5.34 -27.68 -16.91
N GLN A 440 -5.92 -26.84 -16.05
CA GLN A 440 -6.63 -25.65 -16.48
C GLN A 440 -5.63 -24.51 -16.61
N MET A 441 -5.37 -24.09 -17.84
CA MET A 441 -4.55 -22.93 -18.14
C MET A 441 -5.45 -21.72 -18.31
N ALA A 442 -5.25 -20.65 -17.52
CA ALA A 442 -5.96 -19.41 -17.75
C ALA A 442 -5.66 -18.90 -19.15
N ALA A 443 -6.70 -18.52 -19.90
CA ALA A 443 -6.52 -17.90 -21.20
C ALA A 443 -5.64 -16.66 -21.05
N SER A 444 -4.58 -16.56 -21.82
CA SER A 444 -3.70 -15.40 -21.89
C SER A 444 -4.47 -14.26 -22.56
N GLY A 445 -5.09 -13.43 -21.77
CA GLY A 445 -5.86 -12.29 -22.24
C GLY A 445 -5.83 -11.13 -21.25
N GLY A 446 -4.91 -10.18 -21.47
CA GLY A 446 -4.98 -8.84 -20.90
C GLY A 446 -4.00 -8.53 -19.77
N LEU A 447 -3.00 -7.73 -20.13
CA LEU A 447 -2.16 -6.89 -19.27
C LEU A 447 -1.37 -7.58 -18.14
N GLY A 448 -0.23 -8.11 -18.49
CA GLY A 448 1.05 -7.84 -17.86
C GLY A 448 1.27 -8.19 -16.39
N ASN A 449 0.71 -9.28 -15.83
CA ASN A 449 1.29 -9.96 -14.67
C ASN A 449 0.97 -11.46 -14.79
N GLY A 450 1.50 -12.06 -15.82
CA GLY A 450 1.31 -13.48 -16.08
C GLY A 450 1.93 -14.30 -14.96
N VAL A 451 1.12 -15.14 -14.33
CA VAL A 451 1.65 -16.27 -13.57
C VAL A 451 2.54 -17.06 -14.54
N ALA A 452 3.83 -17.14 -14.23
CA ALA A 452 4.80 -17.83 -15.07
C ALA A 452 4.31 -19.24 -15.40
N GLU A 453 4.62 -19.72 -16.62
CA GLU A 453 4.32 -21.09 -17.02
C GLU A 453 4.79 -22.08 -15.94
N PRO A 454 4.01 -23.13 -15.63
CA PRO A 454 4.40 -24.11 -14.66
C PRO A 454 5.62 -24.92 -15.15
N PRO A 455 6.42 -25.47 -14.24
CA PRO A 455 7.50 -26.37 -14.64
C PRO A 455 6.94 -27.62 -15.34
N VAL A 456 7.60 -28.06 -16.40
CA VAL A 456 7.22 -29.28 -17.14
C VAL A 456 7.54 -30.53 -16.35
N ALA A 457 8.49 -30.47 -15.44
CA ALA A 457 8.78 -31.56 -14.50
C ALA A 457 9.31 -30.99 -13.17
N MET A 458 9.04 -31.70 -12.09
CA MET A 458 9.55 -31.40 -10.75
C MET A 458 10.12 -32.67 -10.14
N THR A 459 11.28 -32.55 -9.51
CA THR A 459 11.82 -33.61 -8.64
C THR A 459 11.73 -33.09 -7.21
N ILE A 460 10.97 -33.77 -6.37
CA ILE A 460 10.68 -33.37 -5.00
C ILE A 460 11.41 -34.33 -4.05
N THR A 461 12.14 -33.74 -3.11
CA THR A 461 12.66 -34.46 -1.93
C THR A 461 11.98 -33.90 -0.70
N GLN A 462 11.56 -34.78 0.20
CA GLN A 462 10.85 -34.39 1.43
C GLN A 462 11.39 -35.18 2.62
N ASN A 463 11.61 -34.49 3.73
CA ASN A 463 11.85 -35.08 5.03
C ASN A 463 10.86 -34.46 6.05
N ALA A 464 11.01 -34.78 7.31
CA ALA A 464 10.09 -34.31 8.35
C ALA A 464 10.01 -32.77 8.49
N ASN A 465 11.08 -32.05 8.12
CA ASN A 465 11.22 -30.62 8.38
C ASN A 465 11.27 -29.76 7.12
N GLN A 466 11.46 -30.39 5.95
CA GLN A 466 11.75 -29.64 4.72
C GLN A 466 11.24 -30.37 3.47
N ILE A 467 10.81 -29.58 2.50
CA ILE A 467 10.56 -30.02 1.14
C ILE A 467 11.44 -29.20 0.18
N SER A 468 12.12 -29.89 -0.71
CA SER A 468 12.95 -29.27 -1.75
C SER A 468 12.44 -29.71 -3.12
N ILE A 469 12.31 -28.75 -4.03
CA ILE A 469 11.71 -28.93 -5.35
C ILE A 469 12.74 -28.48 -6.39
N ALA A 470 13.23 -29.41 -7.19
CA ALA A 470 13.98 -29.08 -8.40
C ALA A 470 13.01 -29.01 -9.59
N MET A 471 13.03 -27.91 -10.33
CA MET A 471 12.06 -27.59 -11.38
C MET A 471 12.75 -27.54 -12.75
N LYS A 472 12.11 -28.14 -13.73
CA LYS A 472 12.52 -28.06 -15.14
C LYS A 472 11.42 -27.31 -15.91
N TYR A 473 11.82 -26.30 -16.66
CA TYR A 473 10.92 -25.53 -17.53
C TYR A 473 11.14 -25.84 -18.99
N GLU A 474 10.12 -25.66 -19.81
CA GLU A 474 10.25 -25.71 -21.26
C GLU A 474 11.09 -24.54 -21.74
N SER A 475 12.09 -24.77 -22.58
CA SER A 475 12.87 -23.68 -23.19
C SER A 475 11.99 -23.00 -24.25
N ASN A 476 11.45 -21.84 -23.97
CA ASN A 476 10.79 -21.04 -24.99
C ASN A 476 11.82 -20.43 -25.94
N SER A 477 11.99 -21.04 -27.10
CA SER A 477 12.70 -20.48 -28.26
C SER A 477 11.76 -19.65 -29.14
N ALA A 478 10.97 -18.72 -28.58
CA ALA A 478 10.15 -17.82 -29.37
C ALA A 478 9.93 -16.46 -28.70
N GLN A 479 10.73 -15.49 -29.14
CA GLN A 479 10.44 -14.07 -29.31
C GLN A 479 9.86 -13.25 -28.17
N GLY A 480 10.70 -12.34 -27.70
CA GLY A 480 10.34 -11.11 -27.01
C GLY A 480 11.59 -10.26 -26.83
N SER A 481 11.81 -9.32 -27.72
CA SER A 481 12.91 -8.35 -27.78
C SER A 481 13.19 -7.68 -26.45
N GLY A 482 14.44 -7.72 -26.00
CA GLY A 482 14.97 -6.83 -24.98
C GLY A 482 15.99 -7.49 -24.06
N GLY A 483 17.24 -7.59 -24.52
CA GLY A 483 18.43 -7.48 -23.72
C GLY A 483 18.77 -8.59 -22.71
N ASN A 484 19.80 -9.30 -23.02
CA ASN A 484 20.65 -10.23 -22.29
C ASN A 484 20.30 -11.72 -22.37
N ALA A 485 21.14 -12.37 -23.14
CA ALA A 485 21.24 -13.81 -23.24
C ALA A 485 21.64 -14.43 -21.90
N GLY A 486 20.75 -15.20 -21.34
CA GLY A 486 21.01 -16.03 -20.17
C GLY A 486 19.73 -16.34 -19.42
N GLY A 487 19.11 -17.48 -19.67
CA GLY A 487 18.01 -18.08 -18.90
C GLY A 487 16.90 -17.12 -18.45
N ASP A 488 15.68 -17.51 -18.56
CA ASP A 488 14.51 -16.71 -18.21
C ASP A 488 14.39 -16.27 -16.70
N GLY A 489 15.48 -16.33 -15.95
CA GLY A 489 15.60 -15.87 -14.55
C GLY A 489 14.74 -16.62 -13.54
N ARG A 490 14.03 -17.67 -13.96
CA ARG A 490 13.19 -18.46 -13.05
C ARG A 490 14.06 -19.37 -12.18
N PRO A 491 13.76 -19.48 -10.88
CA PRO A 491 14.50 -20.39 -10.02
C PRO A 491 14.27 -21.83 -10.46
N THR A 492 15.34 -22.58 -10.60
CA THR A 492 15.30 -24.02 -10.90
C THR A 492 15.17 -24.86 -9.64
N THR A 493 15.29 -24.26 -8.47
CA THR A 493 15.14 -24.93 -7.18
C THR A 493 14.34 -24.08 -6.21
N ALA A 494 13.53 -24.72 -5.37
CA ALA A 494 12.83 -24.09 -4.26
C ALA A 494 12.92 -24.97 -3.03
N VAL A 495 13.21 -24.36 -1.87
CA VAL A 495 13.28 -25.05 -0.58
C VAL A 495 12.31 -24.39 0.36
N PHE A 496 11.50 -25.19 1.07
CA PHE A 496 10.52 -24.76 2.04
C PHE A 496 10.72 -25.53 3.34
N THR A 497 10.63 -24.84 4.47
CA THR A 497 10.54 -25.48 5.80
C THR A 497 9.09 -25.83 6.08
N LEU A 498 8.85 -27.02 6.61
CA LEU A 498 7.49 -27.57 6.84
C LEU A 498 6.89 -27.20 8.21
N ASP A 499 7.63 -26.46 8.99
CA ASP A 499 7.24 -25.99 10.32
C ASP A 499 6.53 -24.63 10.32
N GLY A 500 6.30 -24.08 9.12
CA GLY A 500 5.70 -22.75 8.96
C GLY A 500 6.70 -21.59 9.07
N THR A 501 7.99 -21.87 9.29
CA THR A 501 9.01 -20.81 9.28
C THR A 501 9.33 -20.38 7.85
N MET A 502 9.63 -19.08 7.72
CA MET A 502 10.02 -18.51 6.44
C MET A 502 11.46 -18.83 6.11
N ASN A 503 11.68 -19.42 4.94
CA ASN A 503 13.00 -19.59 4.36
C ASN A 503 13.27 -18.45 3.37
N GLN A 504 14.37 -17.72 3.58
CA GLN A 504 14.79 -16.64 2.70
C GLN A 504 16.04 -17.06 1.94
N VAL A 505 15.95 -17.05 0.61
CA VAL A 505 17.05 -17.42 -0.28
C VAL A 505 17.37 -16.24 -1.18
N PRO A 506 18.65 -15.82 -1.29
CA PRO A 506 19.06 -14.78 -2.21
C PRO A 506 18.63 -15.10 -3.65
N ASP A 507 18.18 -14.08 -4.37
CA ASP A 507 18.01 -14.21 -5.82
C ASP A 507 19.38 -14.09 -6.49
N ALA A 508 19.79 -15.13 -7.19
CA ALA A 508 21.07 -15.12 -7.90
C ALA A 508 21.10 -14.11 -9.07
N ALA A 509 19.94 -13.76 -9.60
CA ALA A 509 19.80 -12.78 -10.68
C ALA A 509 19.72 -11.33 -10.17
N ASP A 510 19.38 -11.14 -8.90
CA ASP A 510 19.25 -9.82 -8.27
C ASP A 510 19.75 -9.85 -6.82
N PRO A 511 20.99 -9.39 -6.56
CA PRO A 511 21.60 -9.51 -5.24
C PRO A 511 20.97 -8.60 -4.15
N ARG A 512 19.97 -7.78 -4.50
CA ARG A 512 19.32 -6.89 -3.56
C ARG A 512 18.44 -7.67 -2.59
N PRO A 513 18.53 -7.49 -1.26
CA PRO A 513 17.77 -8.25 -0.27
C PRO A 513 16.24 -8.20 -0.46
N ALA A 514 15.73 -7.09 -1.03
CA ALA A 514 14.29 -6.93 -1.33
C ALA A 514 13.76 -7.94 -2.35
N TYR A 515 14.65 -8.52 -3.17
CA TYR A 515 14.32 -9.51 -4.20
C TYR A 515 14.66 -10.93 -3.79
N ASN A 516 15.12 -11.15 -2.57
CA ASN A 516 15.28 -12.50 -2.08
C ASN A 516 13.96 -13.26 -2.14
N TYR A 517 14.04 -14.53 -2.56
CA TYR A 517 12.89 -15.42 -2.50
C TYR A 517 12.56 -15.73 -1.03
N LYS A 518 11.36 -15.39 -0.61
CA LYS A 518 10.82 -15.76 0.70
C LYS A 518 9.84 -16.91 0.50
N ARG A 519 10.05 -18.02 1.18
CA ARG A 519 9.29 -19.25 0.99
C ARG A 519 8.79 -19.79 2.31
N LEU A 520 7.53 -20.16 2.34
CA LEU A 520 6.81 -20.64 3.51
C LEU A 520 5.97 -21.86 3.12
N ALA A 521 5.95 -22.88 3.95
CA ALA A 521 5.07 -24.03 3.78
C ALA A 521 4.29 -24.32 5.06
N ASN A 522 2.99 -24.49 4.93
CA ASN A 522 2.11 -24.86 6.02
C ASN A 522 1.23 -26.04 5.63
N TRP A 523 0.94 -26.89 6.61
CA TRP A 523 -0.04 -27.94 6.45
C TRP A 523 -1.45 -27.42 6.77
N ASP A 524 -2.42 -27.73 5.91
CA ASP A 524 -3.84 -27.53 6.12
C ASP A 524 -4.53 -28.90 6.00
N GLY A 525 -4.61 -29.62 7.09
CA GLY A 525 -4.99 -31.04 7.10
C GLY A 525 -3.99 -31.88 6.28
N ALA A 526 -4.48 -32.57 5.25
CA ALA A 526 -3.66 -33.34 4.31
C ALA A 526 -3.17 -32.51 3.10
N ARG A 527 -3.44 -31.19 3.07
CA ARG A 527 -3.00 -30.29 2.01
C ARG A 527 -1.74 -29.57 2.40
N LEU A 528 -0.80 -29.42 1.47
CA LEU A 528 0.40 -28.62 1.67
C LEU A 528 0.21 -27.26 0.98
N VAL A 529 0.22 -26.19 1.74
CA VAL A 529 0.13 -24.81 1.24
C VAL A 529 1.54 -24.24 1.15
N LEU A 530 1.98 -23.98 -0.08
CA LEU A 530 3.26 -23.36 -0.38
C LEU A 530 3.04 -21.89 -0.75
N ARG A 531 3.91 -21.03 -0.25
CA ARG A 531 3.91 -19.61 -0.62
C ARG A 531 5.30 -19.19 -1.02
N THR A 532 5.38 -18.50 -2.14
CA THR A 532 6.62 -17.91 -2.64
C THR A 532 6.41 -16.42 -2.88
N ILE A 533 7.22 -15.60 -2.23
CA ILE A 533 7.23 -14.15 -2.42
C ILE A 533 8.55 -13.77 -3.05
N HIS A 534 8.49 -13.01 -4.12
CA HIS A 534 9.65 -12.47 -4.83
C HIS A 534 9.33 -11.06 -5.32
N GLY A 535 9.89 -10.07 -4.69
CA GLY A 535 9.53 -8.68 -4.94
C GLY A 535 8.04 -8.43 -4.65
N LEU A 536 7.27 -7.99 -5.65
CA LEU A 536 5.81 -7.82 -5.53
C LEU A 536 5.02 -9.06 -5.97
N ASN A 537 5.69 -10.10 -6.44
CA ASN A 537 5.02 -11.31 -6.86
C ASN A 537 4.83 -12.21 -5.65
N ASN A 538 3.59 -12.50 -5.33
CA ASN A 538 3.21 -13.44 -4.30
C ASN A 538 2.44 -14.59 -4.96
N VAL A 539 2.98 -15.79 -4.88
CA VAL A 539 2.38 -17.00 -5.48
C VAL A 539 2.02 -17.96 -4.35
N ARG A 540 0.76 -18.32 -4.31
CA ARG A 540 0.22 -19.36 -3.42
C ARG A 540 -0.05 -20.61 -4.23
N GLU A 541 0.40 -21.75 -3.72
CA GLU A 541 0.08 -23.06 -4.27
C GLU A 541 -0.49 -23.97 -3.17
N VAL A 542 -1.58 -24.63 -3.45
CA VAL A 542 -2.17 -25.65 -2.57
C VAL A 542 -1.98 -27.01 -3.22
N TRP A 543 -1.23 -27.87 -2.58
CA TRP A 543 -0.91 -29.19 -3.09
C TRP A 543 -1.72 -30.26 -2.41
N VAL A 544 -2.30 -31.14 -3.23
CA VAL A 544 -3.04 -32.33 -2.80
C VAL A 544 -2.46 -33.55 -3.52
N LEU A 545 -2.19 -34.60 -2.76
CA LEU A 545 -1.71 -35.86 -3.31
C LEU A 545 -2.86 -36.87 -3.36
N GLU A 546 -3.24 -37.27 -4.56
CA GLU A 546 -4.23 -38.33 -4.81
C GLU A 546 -3.57 -39.51 -5.53
N ALA A 547 -3.26 -40.56 -4.78
CA ALA A 547 -2.50 -41.71 -5.29
C ALA A 547 -1.18 -41.27 -5.97
N ASN A 548 -1.08 -41.40 -7.30
CA ASN A 548 0.09 -41.02 -8.09
C ASN A 548 -0.11 -39.70 -8.86
N VAL A 549 -1.03 -38.88 -8.43
CA VAL A 549 -1.34 -37.58 -9.03
C VAL A 549 -1.13 -36.49 -8.01
N LEU A 550 -0.29 -35.51 -8.31
CA LEU A 550 -0.14 -34.29 -7.57
C LEU A 550 -1.02 -33.22 -8.24
N LYS A 551 -2.01 -32.75 -7.51
CA LYS A 551 -2.83 -31.60 -7.91
C LYS A 551 -2.29 -30.36 -7.21
N SER A 552 -2.01 -29.31 -7.98
CA SER A 552 -1.59 -28.02 -7.49
C SER A 552 -2.59 -26.94 -7.93
N GLN A 553 -3.21 -26.29 -6.98
CA GLN A 553 -3.98 -25.08 -7.24
C GLN A 553 -3.05 -23.89 -7.04
N ARG A 554 -2.70 -23.23 -8.12
CA ARG A 554 -1.76 -22.11 -8.14
C ARG A 554 -2.47 -20.79 -8.43
N ALA A 555 -2.23 -19.80 -7.61
CA ALA A 555 -2.73 -18.44 -7.80
C ALA A 555 -1.61 -17.43 -7.58
N ALA A 556 -1.53 -16.41 -8.44
CA ALA A 556 -0.80 -15.20 -8.09
C ALA A 556 -1.72 -14.31 -7.28
N GLN A 557 -1.27 -13.86 -6.13
CA GLN A 557 -2.03 -12.90 -5.35
C GLN A 557 -1.76 -11.49 -5.86
N THR A 558 -2.81 -10.81 -6.28
CA THR A 558 -2.74 -9.40 -6.63
C THR A 558 -2.44 -8.58 -5.38
N PRO A 559 -1.94 -7.34 -5.50
CA PRO A 559 -1.78 -6.44 -4.36
C PRO A 559 -3.06 -6.20 -3.55
N GLY A 560 -4.23 -6.54 -4.09
CA GLY A 560 -5.53 -6.49 -3.42
C GLY A 560 -5.95 -7.80 -2.74
N GLY A 561 -5.06 -8.79 -2.64
CA GLY A 561 -5.36 -10.08 -1.99
C GLY A 561 -6.25 -11.03 -2.77
N ALA A 562 -6.87 -10.57 -3.87
CA ALA A 562 -7.59 -11.47 -4.77
C ALA A 562 -6.58 -12.40 -5.45
N ASP A 563 -6.83 -13.69 -5.40
CA ASP A 563 -6.16 -14.61 -6.30
C ASP A 563 -6.48 -14.14 -7.74
N SER A 564 -5.45 -13.76 -8.50
CA SER A 564 -5.61 -13.71 -9.96
C SER A 564 -6.04 -15.11 -10.39
N ALA A 565 -6.68 -15.23 -11.54
CA ALA A 565 -7.22 -16.49 -12.05
C ALA A 565 -6.46 -17.71 -11.56
N THR A 566 -7.11 -18.50 -10.71
CA THR A 566 -6.57 -19.75 -10.15
C THR A 566 -6.31 -20.73 -11.28
N ARG A 567 -5.15 -21.37 -11.27
CA ARG A 567 -4.80 -22.43 -12.20
C ARG A 567 -4.78 -23.76 -11.46
N ASP A 568 -5.57 -24.70 -11.90
CA ASP A 568 -5.50 -26.08 -11.46
C ASP A 568 -4.49 -26.83 -12.33
N LEU A 569 -3.37 -27.20 -11.73
CA LEU A 569 -2.27 -27.87 -12.38
C LEU A 569 -2.23 -29.33 -11.92
N VAL A 570 -2.01 -30.24 -12.85
CA VAL A 570 -1.95 -31.68 -12.59
C VAL A 570 -0.58 -32.22 -13.01
N TYR A 571 0.02 -32.97 -12.11
CA TYR A 571 1.29 -33.66 -12.38
C TYR A 571 1.11 -35.16 -12.11
N ASN A 572 1.53 -35.96 -13.04
CA ASN A 572 1.56 -37.40 -12.88
C ASN A 572 2.92 -37.84 -12.33
N LYS A 573 2.93 -38.85 -11.45
CA LYS A 573 4.16 -39.40 -10.91
C LYS A 573 4.95 -40.06 -12.03
N GLY A 574 6.20 -39.65 -12.16
CA GLY A 574 7.15 -40.30 -13.08
C GLY A 574 7.67 -41.62 -12.53
N PRO A 575 8.36 -42.40 -13.37
CA PRO A 575 8.97 -43.68 -12.99
C PRO A 575 10.02 -43.50 -11.88
#